data_dc79da2992905c1abb478aab34abc5f4
#
_entry.id   dc79da2992905c1abb478aab34abc5f4
#
_cell.length_a   1.000
_cell.length_b   1.000
_cell.length_c   1.000
_cell.angle_alpha   90.00
_cell.angle_beta   90.00
_cell.angle_gamma   90.00
#
_symmetry.space_group_name_H-M   'P 1'
#
loop_
_entity.id
_entity.type
_entity.pdbx_description
1 polymer ?
#
loop_
_entity_poly.entity_id
_entity_poly.type
_entity_poly.pdbx_seq_one_letter_code
_entity_poly.pdbx_strand_id
1 'polypeptide(L)'
;LLEDECKQKKKKMSTPNFEQLLEAGCHFGHLKRKWNPAMAPYIFMERNGIHIIDLYKTAAKLEEAAAALKNIAKSGKKVLFVATKKQAKQVVADKATSINMPYVIERWPGGMLTNFPTIRKAVKKMTNIDKMTKDGTFDNLSKRERLQITRQRAKLEKTLGSIADLNRLPSALFVIDVMKEHIAVAEANRLGIPVFAMVDTNSNPNNVDFVIPANDDASKSIELILDTVCAAMAEGIEERKAEKADAPAEGEEKDAAPKRERRRVRKADAEVEAAAEESAE
;
A
#
# COMPACT_ATOMS: atom_id res chain seq x y z
N LEU A 1 -7.23 3.29 42.06
CA LEU A 1 -7.13 1.90 41.59
C LEU A 1 -7.70 1.71 40.16
N LEU A 2 -8.73 2.44 39.73
CA LEU A 2 -9.28 2.35 38.36
C LEU A 2 -8.57 3.28 37.35
N GLU A 3 -7.87 4.31 37.82
CA GLU A 3 -7.07 5.22 36.97
C GLU A 3 -5.66 4.67 36.68
N ASP A 4 -5.14 3.77 37.49
CA ASP A 4 -3.84 3.15 37.26
C ASP A 4 -3.88 1.98 36.28
N GLU A 5 -5.00 1.30 36.12
CA GLU A 5 -5.18 0.25 35.10
C GLU A 5 -5.30 0.80 33.67
N CYS A 6 -5.74 2.04 33.51
CA CYS A 6 -5.85 2.71 32.21
C CYS A 6 -4.50 3.18 31.64
N LYS A 7 -3.49 3.37 32.51
CA LYS A 7 -2.13 3.81 32.11
C LYS A 7 -1.18 2.70 31.69
N GLN A 8 -1.53 1.42 31.88
CA GLN A 8 -0.61 0.30 31.62
C GLN A 8 -0.70 -0.37 30.26
N LYS A 9 -1.48 0.15 29.30
CA LYS A 9 -1.52 -0.38 27.93
C LYS A 9 -0.97 0.56 26.85
N LYS A 10 0.10 1.29 27.10
CA LYS A 10 1.02 1.66 26.03
C LYS A 10 1.78 0.39 25.65
N LYS A 11 1.21 -0.40 24.75
CA LYS A 11 1.84 -1.57 24.15
C LYS A 11 3.06 -1.06 23.36
N LYS A 12 4.21 -1.02 24.07
CA LYS A 12 5.51 -0.70 23.48
C LYS A 12 5.67 -1.61 22.25
N MET A 13 6.08 -1.07 21.11
CA MET A 13 6.42 -1.84 19.92
C MET A 13 7.20 -3.09 20.34
N SER A 14 6.55 -4.24 20.36
CA SER A 14 7.23 -5.49 20.64
C SER A 14 7.80 -6.00 19.32
N THR A 15 9.05 -5.65 19.04
CA THR A 15 9.81 -6.34 18.00
C THR A 15 9.79 -7.84 18.35
N PRO A 16 9.53 -8.71 17.36
CA PRO A 16 9.48 -10.14 17.62
C PRO A 16 10.84 -10.62 18.13
N ASN A 17 10.82 -11.44 19.19
CA ASN A 17 12.03 -12.03 19.75
C ASN A 17 12.63 -13.04 18.75
N PHE A 18 13.92 -13.29 18.85
CA PHE A 18 14.64 -14.28 18.04
C PHE A 18 13.95 -15.65 18.02
N GLU A 19 13.45 -16.11 19.18
CA GLU A 19 12.73 -17.38 19.32
C GLU A 19 11.45 -17.41 18.51
N GLN A 20 10.68 -16.32 18.49
CA GLN A 20 9.45 -16.18 17.72
C GLN A 20 9.73 -16.21 16.21
N LEU A 21 10.79 -15.53 15.76
CA LEU A 21 11.23 -15.56 14.35
C LEU A 21 11.67 -16.96 13.94
N LEU A 22 12.35 -17.67 14.83
CA LEU A 22 12.80 -19.04 14.59
C LEU A 22 11.61 -20.01 14.50
N GLU A 23 10.66 -19.94 15.43
CA GLU A 23 9.45 -20.75 15.46
C GLU A 23 8.54 -20.50 14.27
N ALA A 24 8.41 -19.24 13.83
CA ALA A 24 7.68 -18.88 12.63
C ALA A 24 8.35 -19.36 11.32
N GLY A 25 9.62 -19.81 11.40
CA GLY A 25 10.37 -20.32 10.25
C GLY A 25 10.89 -19.23 9.32
N CYS A 26 11.10 -18.00 9.82
CA CYS A 26 11.62 -16.87 9.06
C CYS A 26 13.04 -17.12 8.53
N HIS A 27 13.80 -18.03 9.15
CA HIS A 27 15.18 -18.35 8.82
C HIS A 27 15.37 -19.22 7.58
N PHE A 28 14.32 -19.89 7.11
CA PHE A 28 14.40 -20.71 5.91
C PHE A 28 14.38 -19.85 4.66
N GLY A 29 15.41 -19.97 3.83
CA GLY A 29 15.45 -19.40 2.51
C GLY A 29 15.23 -20.46 1.43
N HIS A 30 15.52 -20.11 0.19
CA HIS A 30 15.41 -20.99 -0.97
C HIS A 30 16.66 -21.86 -1.18
N LEU A 31 16.53 -22.82 -2.11
CA LEU A 31 17.62 -23.69 -2.52
C LEU A 31 18.81 -22.86 -3.05
N LYS A 32 20.05 -23.28 -2.74
CA LYS A 32 21.31 -22.70 -3.23
C LYS A 32 21.30 -22.45 -4.74
N ARG A 33 20.71 -23.34 -5.50
CA ARG A 33 20.62 -23.25 -6.97
C ARG A 33 19.83 -22.03 -7.48
N LYS A 34 18.94 -21.46 -6.64
CA LYS A 34 18.05 -20.35 -7.01
C LYS A 34 18.39 -19.04 -6.31
N TRP A 35 19.45 -18.98 -5.53
CA TRP A 35 19.78 -17.81 -4.75
C TRP A 35 20.30 -16.65 -5.59
N ASN A 36 20.17 -15.45 -5.05
CA ASN A 36 20.72 -14.25 -5.64
C ASN A 36 22.01 -13.86 -4.88
N PRO A 37 23.16 -13.64 -5.56
CA PRO A 37 24.41 -13.22 -4.92
C PRO A 37 24.30 -11.92 -4.11
N ALA A 38 23.42 -11.00 -4.48
CA ALA A 38 23.18 -9.77 -3.74
C ALA A 38 22.58 -10.01 -2.34
N MET A 39 22.02 -11.21 -2.06
CA MET A 39 21.55 -11.61 -0.75
C MET A 39 22.63 -12.18 0.18
N ALA A 40 23.87 -12.35 -0.31
CA ALA A 40 24.99 -12.88 0.49
C ALA A 40 25.16 -12.20 1.86
N PRO A 41 25.00 -10.88 2.02
CA PRO A 41 25.13 -10.23 3.33
C PRO A 41 24.10 -10.68 4.36
N TYR A 42 22.94 -11.21 3.93
CA TYR A 42 21.82 -11.62 4.79
C TYR A 42 21.77 -13.11 5.08
N ILE A 43 22.62 -13.90 4.42
CA ILE A 43 22.70 -15.35 4.60
C ILE A 43 23.68 -15.66 5.73
N PHE A 44 23.25 -16.48 6.68
CA PHE A 44 24.06 -16.92 7.80
C PHE A 44 24.89 -18.16 7.42
N MET A 45 24.26 -19.20 6.85
CA MET A 45 24.90 -20.45 6.48
C MET A 45 24.09 -21.20 5.41
N GLU A 46 24.68 -22.26 4.88
CA GLU A 46 24.00 -23.26 4.05
C GLU A 46 23.83 -24.57 4.81
N ARG A 47 22.62 -25.13 4.79
CA ARG A 47 22.34 -26.45 5.38
C ARG A 47 21.44 -27.26 4.44
N ASN A 48 21.84 -28.48 4.13
CA ASN A 48 21.10 -29.37 3.23
C ASN A 48 20.76 -28.74 1.86
N GLY A 49 21.63 -27.88 1.31
CA GLY A 49 21.39 -27.21 0.03
C GLY A 49 20.36 -26.07 0.08
N ILE A 50 19.98 -25.63 1.27
CA ILE A 50 19.07 -24.50 1.53
C ILE A 50 19.86 -23.42 2.26
N HIS A 51 19.70 -22.16 1.87
CA HIS A 51 20.27 -21.04 2.59
C HIS A 51 19.45 -20.72 3.84
N ILE A 52 20.15 -20.42 4.92
CA ILE A 52 19.57 -19.98 6.19
C ILE A 52 19.82 -18.50 6.34
N ILE A 53 18.75 -17.74 6.56
CA ILE A 53 18.76 -16.28 6.73
C ILE A 53 19.18 -15.94 8.17
N ASP A 54 19.96 -14.88 8.31
CA ASP A 54 20.40 -14.35 9.60
C ASP A 54 19.27 -13.60 10.30
N LEU A 55 18.67 -14.20 11.34
CA LEU A 55 17.54 -13.64 12.08
C LEU A 55 17.90 -12.36 12.87
N TYR A 56 19.14 -12.15 13.25
CA TYR A 56 19.55 -10.88 13.89
C TYR A 56 19.42 -9.72 12.92
N LYS A 57 19.81 -9.93 11.66
CA LYS A 57 19.64 -8.94 10.60
C LYS A 57 18.17 -8.74 10.25
N THR A 58 17.38 -9.83 10.27
CA THR A 58 15.93 -9.75 10.09
C THR A 58 15.29 -8.86 11.15
N ALA A 59 15.59 -9.08 12.44
CA ALA A 59 15.05 -8.29 13.52
C ALA A 59 15.42 -6.81 13.42
N ALA A 60 16.72 -6.51 13.19
CA ALA A 60 17.19 -5.13 13.04
C ALA A 60 16.55 -4.40 11.86
N LYS A 61 16.45 -5.08 10.68
CA LYS A 61 15.84 -4.49 9.50
C LYS A 61 14.33 -4.37 9.57
N LEU A 62 13.68 -5.27 10.29
CA LEU A 62 12.25 -5.17 10.59
C LEU A 62 11.93 -3.98 11.50
N GLU A 63 12.76 -3.73 12.52
CA GLU A 63 12.60 -2.57 13.39
C GLU A 63 12.78 -1.25 12.64
N GLU A 64 13.80 -1.15 11.78
CA GLU A 64 14.05 0.00 10.92
C GLU A 64 12.84 0.27 9.99
N ALA A 65 12.34 -0.78 9.33
CA ALA A 65 11.19 -0.69 8.44
C ALA A 65 9.90 -0.31 9.19
N ALA A 66 9.66 -0.90 10.36
CA ALA A 66 8.49 -0.62 11.19
C ALA A 66 8.47 0.82 11.69
N ALA A 67 9.63 1.36 12.11
CA ALA A 67 9.75 2.76 12.52
C ALA A 67 9.48 3.73 11.37
N ALA A 68 9.99 3.44 10.18
CA ALA A 68 9.73 4.26 8.98
C ALA A 68 8.25 4.23 8.59
N LEU A 69 7.61 3.04 8.59
CA LEU A 69 6.19 2.88 8.28
C LEU A 69 5.29 3.55 9.33
N LYS A 70 5.66 3.50 10.61
CA LYS A 70 4.98 4.25 11.68
C LYS A 70 4.96 5.74 11.39
N ASN A 71 6.08 6.33 10.98
CA ASN A 71 6.17 7.75 10.63
C ASN A 71 5.31 8.11 9.40
N ILE A 72 5.26 7.25 8.39
CA ILE A 72 4.39 7.42 7.24
C ILE A 72 2.91 7.39 7.64
N ALA A 73 2.53 6.44 8.49
CA ALA A 73 1.16 6.31 9.01
C ALA A 73 0.77 7.51 9.89
N LYS A 74 1.68 7.99 10.75
CA LYS A 74 1.50 9.20 11.55
C LYS A 74 1.26 10.44 10.70
N SER A 75 1.94 10.58 9.55
CA SER A 75 1.68 11.66 8.60
C SER A 75 0.31 11.53 7.89
N GLY A 76 -0.41 10.44 8.09
CA GLY A 76 -1.73 10.14 7.50
C GLY A 76 -1.72 9.76 6.04
N LYS A 77 -0.57 9.40 5.54
CA LYS A 77 -0.38 8.91 4.19
C LYS A 77 -0.74 7.43 4.12
N LYS A 78 -1.14 6.96 2.93
CA LYS A 78 -1.50 5.56 2.70
C LYS A 78 -0.29 4.76 2.23
N VAL A 79 -0.16 3.54 2.78
CA VAL A 79 0.79 2.52 2.33
C VAL A 79 0.01 1.46 1.56
N LEU A 80 0.49 1.05 0.39
CA LEU A 80 -0.14 0.03 -0.43
C LEU A 80 0.56 -1.31 -0.20
N PHE A 81 -0.20 -2.30 0.24
CA PHE A 81 0.29 -3.66 0.42
C PHE A 81 0.12 -4.47 -0.87
N VAL A 82 1.15 -5.22 -1.27
CA VAL A 82 1.15 -6.03 -2.49
C VAL A 82 1.61 -7.45 -2.18
N ALA A 83 0.74 -8.42 -2.44
CA ALA A 83 1.04 -9.82 -2.22
C ALA A 83 0.18 -10.73 -3.11
N THR A 84 0.69 -11.18 -4.24
CA THR A 84 -0.04 -12.12 -5.10
C THR A 84 0.26 -13.60 -4.79
N LYS A 85 1.18 -13.87 -3.84
CA LYS A 85 1.53 -15.21 -3.40
C LYS A 85 0.38 -15.87 -2.63
N LYS A 86 0.05 -17.12 -2.94
CA LYS A 86 -1.12 -17.81 -2.33
C LYS A 86 -1.08 -17.83 -0.82
N GLN A 87 0.10 -18.01 -0.23
CA GLN A 87 0.33 -18.08 1.21
C GLN A 87 0.13 -16.72 1.91
N ALA A 88 0.36 -15.62 1.19
CA ALA A 88 0.30 -14.26 1.72
C ALA A 88 -1.07 -13.58 1.54
N LYS A 89 -1.86 -13.98 0.53
CA LYS A 89 -3.09 -13.29 0.13
C LYS A 89 -4.05 -13.01 1.27
N GLN A 90 -4.42 -14.06 2.01
CA GLN A 90 -5.43 -13.95 3.07
C GLN A 90 -4.88 -13.12 4.23
N VAL A 91 -3.66 -13.41 4.65
CA VAL A 91 -3.01 -12.73 5.77
C VAL A 91 -2.91 -11.22 5.49
N VAL A 92 -2.48 -10.85 4.28
CA VAL A 92 -2.39 -9.42 3.88
C VAL A 92 -3.75 -8.76 3.83
N ALA A 93 -4.78 -9.43 3.28
CA ALA A 93 -6.13 -8.87 3.23
C ALA A 93 -6.67 -8.56 4.63
N ASP A 94 -6.55 -9.51 5.55
CA ASP A 94 -7.07 -9.39 6.92
C ASP A 94 -6.33 -8.27 7.68
N LYS A 95 -4.98 -8.27 7.63
CA LYS A 95 -4.15 -7.28 8.35
C LYS A 95 -4.27 -5.87 7.75
N ALA A 96 -4.25 -5.72 6.42
CA ALA A 96 -4.38 -4.40 5.78
C ALA A 96 -5.79 -3.80 6.00
N THR A 97 -6.83 -4.63 6.00
CA THR A 97 -8.20 -4.20 6.30
C THR A 97 -8.31 -3.69 7.75
N SER A 98 -7.68 -4.35 8.72
CA SER A 98 -7.72 -3.95 10.14
C SER A 98 -7.17 -2.53 10.38
N ILE A 99 -6.19 -2.10 9.60
CA ILE A 99 -5.58 -0.76 9.67
C ILE A 99 -6.10 0.21 8.60
N ASN A 100 -7.14 -0.19 7.85
CA ASN A 100 -7.74 0.58 6.76
C ASN A 100 -6.72 1.08 5.73
N MET A 101 -5.82 0.20 5.31
CA MET A 101 -4.84 0.45 4.25
C MET A 101 -5.21 -0.29 2.96
N PRO A 102 -4.93 0.29 1.77
CA PRO A 102 -5.19 -0.37 0.50
C PRO A 102 -4.24 -1.55 0.28
N TYR A 103 -4.72 -2.58 -0.43
CA TYR A 103 -3.93 -3.76 -0.74
C TYR A 103 -4.25 -4.35 -2.12
N VAL A 104 -3.32 -5.12 -2.69
CA VAL A 104 -3.48 -5.86 -3.95
C VAL A 104 -3.04 -7.30 -3.72
N ILE A 105 -3.98 -8.24 -3.88
CA ILE A 105 -3.74 -9.68 -3.58
C ILE A 105 -3.93 -10.61 -4.79
N GLU A 106 -4.64 -10.20 -5.83
CA GLU A 106 -4.93 -11.09 -6.95
C GLU A 106 -3.90 -11.00 -8.07
N ARG A 107 -3.80 -9.85 -8.67
CA ARG A 107 -2.85 -9.58 -9.75
C ARG A 107 -2.53 -8.09 -9.77
N TRP A 108 -1.25 -7.77 -9.91
CA TRP A 108 -0.83 -6.40 -10.17
C TRP A 108 -1.19 -6.01 -11.62
N PRO A 109 -2.08 -5.04 -11.85
CA PRO A 109 -2.30 -4.53 -13.19
C PRO A 109 -1.13 -3.62 -13.57
N GLY A 110 -0.46 -3.93 -14.70
CA GLY A 110 0.61 -3.06 -15.20
C GLY A 110 0.13 -1.63 -15.40
N GLY A 111 0.94 -0.65 -14.98
CA GLY A 111 0.56 0.76 -14.98
C GLY A 111 -0.27 1.20 -13.78
N MET A 112 -0.35 0.40 -12.72
CA MET A 112 -1.17 0.74 -11.57
C MET A 112 -0.72 2.03 -10.88
N LEU A 113 0.56 2.27 -10.78
CA LEU A 113 1.13 3.51 -10.25
C LEU A 113 1.45 4.50 -11.37
N THR A 114 2.10 4.06 -12.43
CA THR A 114 2.56 4.91 -13.53
C THR A 114 1.42 5.45 -14.40
N ASN A 115 0.32 4.71 -14.54
CA ASN A 115 -0.88 5.13 -15.27
C ASN A 115 -2.11 5.15 -14.35
N PHE A 116 -1.96 5.74 -13.18
CA PHE A 116 -3.00 5.84 -12.16
C PHE A 116 -4.33 6.45 -12.64
N PRO A 117 -4.36 7.47 -13.52
CA PRO A 117 -5.62 8.00 -14.06
C PRO A 117 -6.48 6.95 -14.78
N THR A 118 -5.86 6.00 -15.49
CA THR A 118 -6.59 4.92 -16.17
C THR A 118 -7.16 3.91 -15.17
N ILE A 119 -6.42 3.58 -14.13
CA ILE A 119 -6.91 2.74 -13.02
C ILE A 119 -8.10 3.42 -12.33
N ARG A 120 -8.02 4.73 -12.08
CA ARG A 120 -9.14 5.51 -11.53
C ARG A 120 -10.38 5.49 -12.43
N LYS A 121 -10.22 5.50 -13.74
CA LYS A 121 -11.36 5.32 -14.68
C LYS A 121 -12.00 3.94 -14.53
N ALA A 122 -11.19 2.88 -14.34
CA ALA A 122 -11.69 1.53 -14.12
C ALA A 122 -12.45 1.41 -12.77
N VAL A 123 -11.94 2.02 -11.70
CA VAL A 123 -12.63 2.11 -10.40
C VAL A 123 -13.95 2.89 -10.53
N LYS A 124 -13.95 4.04 -11.21
CA LYS A 124 -15.18 4.80 -11.49
C LYS A 124 -16.20 3.98 -12.28
N LYS A 125 -15.75 3.14 -13.22
CA LYS A 125 -16.64 2.25 -13.98
C LYS A 125 -17.32 1.24 -13.03
N MET A 126 -16.60 0.70 -12.06
CA MET A 126 -17.16 -0.20 -11.04
C MET A 126 -18.24 0.53 -10.21
N THR A 127 -17.93 1.71 -9.68
CA THR A 127 -18.89 2.50 -8.89
C THR A 127 -20.11 2.95 -9.71
N ASN A 128 -19.95 3.19 -11.01
CA ASN A 128 -21.08 3.52 -11.90
C ASN A 128 -22.00 2.32 -12.10
N ILE A 129 -21.45 1.09 -12.23
CA ILE A 129 -22.26 -0.12 -12.30
C ILE A 129 -23.05 -0.32 -11.00
N ASP A 130 -22.44 -0.06 -9.85
CA ASP A 130 -23.12 -0.13 -8.55
C ASP A 130 -24.27 0.89 -8.43
N LYS A 131 -24.08 2.10 -8.97
CA LYS A 131 -25.14 3.12 -9.06
C LYS A 131 -26.27 2.67 -9.96
N MET A 132 -25.98 2.19 -11.17
CA MET A 132 -26.99 1.68 -12.11
C MET A 132 -27.85 0.57 -11.50
N THR A 133 -27.24 -0.28 -10.66
CA THR A 133 -27.95 -1.35 -9.93
C THR A 133 -28.89 -0.77 -8.87
N LYS A 134 -28.47 0.32 -8.18
CA LYS A 134 -29.32 0.99 -7.17
C LYS A 134 -30.45 1.83 -7.77
N ASP A 135 -30.19 2.46 -8.93
CA ASP A 135 -31.13 3.36 -9.62
C ASP A 135 -32.20 2.58 -10.43
N GLY A 136 -32.16 1.25 -10.44
CA GLY A 136 -33.12 0.43 -11.19
C GLY A 136 -32.92 0.43 -12.71
N THR A 137 -31.99 1.22 -13.25
CA THR A 137 -31.66 1.22 -14.69
C THR A 137 -31.10 -0.11 -15.17
N PHE A 138 -30.57 -0.92 -14.24
CA PHE A 138 -30.08 -2.26 -14.53
C PHE A 138 -31.19 -3.22 -14.97
N ASP A 139 -32.42 -3.04 -14.50
CA ASP A 139 -33.56 -3.90 -14.82
C ASP A 139 -34.12 -3.68 -16.23
N ASN A 140 -33.84 -2.53 -16.83
CA ASN A 140 -34.24 -2.21 -18.21
C ASN A 140 -33.33 -2.84 -19.27
N LEU A 141 -32.20 -3.45 -18.86
CA LEU A 141 -31.25 -4.09 -19.77
C LEU A 141 -31.67 -5.51 -20.12
N SER A 142 -31.26 -5.99 -21.31
CA SER A 142 -31.46 -7.38 -21.70
C SER A 142 -30.74 -8.35 -20.76
N LYS A 143 -31.23 -9.59 -20.64
CA LYS A 143 -30.61 -10.64 -19.78
C LYS A 143 -29.12 -10.86 -20.10
N ARG A 144 -28.75 -10.78 -21.38
CA ARG A 144 -27.35 -10.96 -21.84
C ARG A 144 -26.46 -9.81 -21.35
N GLU A 145 -26.91 -8.58 -21.47
CA GLU A 145 -26.19 -7.38 -21.04
C GLU A 145 -26.02 -7.37 -19.51
N ARG A 146 -27.09 -7.66 -18.76
CA ARG A 146 -27.02 -7.79 -17.30
C ARG A 146 -25.94 -8.78 -16.87
N LEU A 147 -25.92 -9.96 -17.48
CA LEU A 147 -24.92 -10.98 -17.18
C LEU A 147 -23.49 -10.51 -17.49
N GLN A 148 -23.31 -9.81 -18.62
CA GLN A 148 -22.00 -9.29 -19.03
C GLN A 148 -21.50 -8.21 -18.05
N ILE A 149 -22.37 -7.27 -17.67
CA ILE A 149 -22.06 -6.20 -16.71
C ILE A 149 -21.73 -6.78 -15.33
N THR A 150 -22.53 -7.75 -14.86
CA THR A 150 -22.29 -8.43 -13.57
C THR A 150 -20.92 -9.13 -13.56
N ARG A 151 -20.59 -9.87 -14.61
CA ARG A 151 -19.26 -10.51 -14.74
C ARG A 151 -18.13 -9.49 -14.77
N GLN A 152 -18.33 -8.38 -15.47
CA GLN A 152 -17.35 -7.29 -15.53
C GLN A 152 -17.16 -6.64 -14.15
N ARG A 153 -18.26 -6.35 -13.42
CA ARG A 153 -18.21 -5.84 -12.06
C ARG A 153 -17.44 -6.77 -11.13
N ALA A 154 -17.79 -8.06 -11.11
CA ALA A 154 -17.13 -9.06 -10.27
C ALA A 154 -15.61 -9.14 -10.57
N LYS A 155 -15.21 -9.05 -11.84
CA LYS A 155 -13.80 -9.02 -12.23
C LYS A 155 -13.10 -7.76 -11.72
N LEU A 156 -13.71 -6.58 -11.84
CA LEU A 156 -13.16 -5.32 -11.34
C LEU A 156 -13.08 -5.29 -9.83
N GLU A 157 -14.11 -5.76 -9.13
CA GLU A 157 -14.15 -5.85 -7.67
C GLU A 157 -13.03 -6.74 -7.13
N LYS A 158 -12.82 -7.90 -7.75
CA LYS A 158 -11.75 -8.82 -7.37
C LYS A 158 -10.35 -8.21 -7.52
N THR A 159 -10.13 -7.39 -8.55
CA THR A 159 -8.80 -6.84 -8.86
C THR A 159 -8.55 -5.46 -8.28
N LEU A 160 -9.58 -4.62 -8.14
CA LEU A 160 -9.46 -3.21 -7.77
C LEU A 160 -10.34 -2.81 -6.57
N GLY A 161 -11.13 -3.73 -6.02
CA GLY A 161 -12.06 -3.42 -4.91
C GLY A 161 -11.35 -2.85 -3.69
N SER A 162 -10.22 -3.42 -3.32
CA SER A 162 -9.41 -2.99 -2.17
C SER A 162 -8.73 -1.63 -2.32
N ILE A 163 -8.66 -1.09 -3.54
CA ILE A 163 -8.08 0.23 -3.84
C ILE A 163 -9.13 1.26 -4.27
N ALA A 164 -10.42 0.94 -4.13
CA ALA A 164 -11.51 1.83 -4.54
C ALA A 164 -11.41 3.23 -3.88
N ASP A 165 -11.01 3.27 -2.61
CA ASP A 165 -10.86 4.49 -1.82
C ASP A 165 -9.53 5.23 -2.02
N LEU A 166 -8.64 4.67 -2.83
CA LEU A 166 -7.33 5.28 -3.10
C LEU A 166 -7.48 6.45 -4.08
N ASN A 167 -7.54 7.67 -3.54
CA ASN A 167 -7.72 8.89 -4.34
C ASN A 167 -6.42 9.47 -4.89
N ARG A 168 -5.28 9.20 -4.24
CA ARG A 168 -3.94 9.67 -4.59
C ARG A 168 -2.98 8.49 -4.63
N LEU A 169 -1.84 8.67 -5.26
CA LEU A 169 -0.76 7.69 -5.21
C LEU A 169 -0.37 7.36 -3.76
N PRO A 170 -0.06 6.10 -3.45
CA PRO A 170 0.42 5.71 -2.13
C PRO A 170 1.78 6.36 -1.87
N SER A 171 2.09 6.62 -0.61
CA SER A 171 3.37 7.22 -0.20
C SER A 171 4.45 6.19 0.07
N ALA A 172 4.09 4.92 0.16
CA ALA A 172 5.00 3.80 0.26
C ALA A 172 4.34 2.52 -0.27
N LEU A 173 5.16 1.58 -0.69
CA LEU A 173 4.76 0.26 -1.11
C LEU A 173 5.30 -0.77 -0.12
N PHE A 174 4.47 -1.72 0.33
CA PHE A 174 4.91 -2.88 1.09
C PHE A 174 4.70 -4.13 0.26
N VAL A 175 5.79 -4.81 -0.11
CA VAL A 175 5.77 -5.93 -1.06
C VAL A 175 6.16 -7.23 -0.37
N ILE A 176 5.45 -8.30 -0.65
CA ILE A 176 5.83 -9.66 -0.27
C ILE A 176 6.22 -10.41 -1.54
N ASP A 177 7.45 -10.93 -1.57
CA ASP A 177 8.06 -11.58 -2.73
C ASP A 177 8.37 -10.61 -3.89
N VAL A 178 9.54 -9.97 -3.80
CA VAL A 178 10.04 -9.02 -4.83
C VAL A 178 10.21 -9.66 -6.20
N MET A 179 10.56 -10.96 -6.25
CA MET A 179 10.77 -11.67 -7.52
C MET A 179 9.44 -11.76 -8.30
N LYS A 180 8.34 -12.01 -7.60
CA LYS A 180 7.04 -12.14 -8.21
C LYS A 180 6.43 -10.78 -8.55
N GLU A 181 6.59 -9.80 -7.67
CA GLU A 181 6.04 -8.46 -7.80
C GLU A 181 7.02 -7.45 -8.41
N HIS A 182 7.95 -7.92 -9.26
CA HIS A 182 8.99 -7.09 -9.88
C HIS A 182 8.43 -5.89 -10.67
N ILE A 183 7.24 -6.02 -11.24
CA ILE A 183 6.57 -4.92 -11.97
C ILE A 183 6.15 -3.81 -11.00
N ALA A 184 5.59 -4.17 -9.84
CA ALA A 184 5.17 -3.22 -8.82
C ALA A 184 6.36 -2.43 -8.27
N VAL A 185 7.47 -3.13 -7.98
CA VAL A 185 8.73 -2.54 -7.52
C VAL A 185 9.32 -1.61 -8.59
N ALA A 186 9.36 -2.03 -9.85
CA ALA A 186 9.86 -1.19 -10.94
C ALA A 186 9.03 0.09 -11.16
N GLU A 187 7.70 0.00 -11.05
CA GLU A 187 6.82 1.17 -11.13
C GLU A 187 7.02 2.12 -9.94
N ALA A 188 7.17 1.59 -8.73
CA ALA A 188 7.42 2.40 -7.52
C ALA A 188 8.75 3.15 -7.64
N ASN A 189 9.82 2.47 -8.00
CA ASN A 189 11.15 3.06 -8.20
C ASN A 189 11.15 4.15 -9.27
N ARG A 190 10.40 3.94 -10.37
CA ARG A 190 10.25 4.95 -11.43
C ARG A 190 9.60 6.25 -10.94
N LEU A 191 8.71 6.15 -9.95
CA LEU A 191 7.99 7.28 -9.36
C LEU A 191 8.65 7.83 -8.09
N GLY A 192 9.76 7.23 -7.64
CA GLY A 192 10.42 7.61 -6.39
C GLY A 192 9.59 7.31 -5.14
N ILE A 193 8.73 6.29 -5.20
CA ILE A 193 7.93 5.83 -4.06
C ILE A 193 8.77 4.81 -3.27
N PRO A 194 9.03 5.02 -1.97
CA PRO A 194 9.83 4.12 -1.16
C PRO A 194 9.18 2.72 -1.07
N VAL A 195 10.01 1.70 -1.29
CA VAL A 195 9.63 0.31 -1.31
C VAL A 195 10.13 -0.40 -0.06
N PHE A 196 9.22 -0.93 0.70
CA PHE A 196 9.44 -1.85 1.80
C PHE A 196 9.17 -3.26 1.30
N ALA A 197 10.06 -4.20 1.49
CA ALA A 197 9.80 -5.54 1.01
C ALA A 197 10.32 -6.64 1.93
N MET A 198 9.53 -7.69 2.02
CA MET A 198 9.96 -8.99 2.51
C MET A 198 10.72 -9.70 1.40
N VAL A 199 12.00 -9.96 1.61
CA VAL A 199 12.95 -10.44 0.59
C VAL A 199 13.53 -11.76 1.01
N ASP A 200 13.28 -12.80 0.22
CA ASP A 200 13.91 -14.11 0.40
C ASP A 200 15.23 -14.19 -0.39
N THR A 201 15.98 -15.25 -0.19
CA THR A 201 17.33 -15.49 -0.75
C THR A 201 17.38 -15.55 -2.28
N ASN A 202 16.25 -15.76 -2.96
CA ASN A 202 16.11 -15.79 -4.42
C ASN A 202 15.92 -14.42 -5.08
N SER A 203 15.65 -13.39 -4.28
CA SER A 203 15.25 -12.06 -4.75
C SER A 203 16.42 -11.08 -4.75
N ASN A 204 16.31 -10.00 -5.53
CA ASN A 204 17.32 -8.93 -5.57
C ASN A 204 16.95 -7.81 -4.59
N PRO A 205 17.74 -7.58 -3.52
CA PRO A 205 17.47 -6.52 -2.55
C PRO A 205 17.80 -5.11 -3.06
N ASN A 206 18.59 -4.95 -4.13
CA ASN A 206 19.09 -3.65 -4.57
C ASN A 206 17.99 -2.69 -5.05
N ASN A 207 16.82 -3.21 -5.42
CA ASN A 207 15.70 -2.43 -5.91
C ASN A 207 14.70 -2.04 -4.79
N VAL A 208 15.07 -2.29 -3.53
CA VAL A 208 14.22 -2.10 -2.35
C VAL A 208 14.93 -1.18 -1.38
N ASP A 209 14.22 -0.17 -0.86
CA ASP A 209 14.79 0.79 0.08
C ASP A 209 14.90 0.20 1.51
N PHE A 210 13.87 -0.53 1.92
CA PHE A 210 13.81 -1.19 3.22
C PHE A 210 13.65 -2.69 3.05
N VAL A 211 14.78 -3.40 3.09
CA VAL A 211 14.84 -4.87 2.93
C VAL A 211 14.58 -5.54 4.27
N ILE A 212 13.59 -6.43 4.32
CA ILE A 212 13.32 -7.32 5.46
C ILE A 212 13.66 -8.74 5.00
N PRO A 213 14.87 -9.24 5.30
CA PRO A 213 15.26 -10.58 4.90
C PRO A 213 14.47 -11.61 5.69
N ALA A 214 13.60 -12.37 5.03
CA ALA A 214 12.78 -13.40 5.66
C ALA A 214 12.16 -14.35 4.66
N ASN A 215 11.67 -15.49 5.16
CA ASN A 215 10.99 -16.50 4.38
C ASN A 215 9.60 -16.02 3.93
N ASP A 216 9.40 -15.90 2.63
CA ASP A 216 8.16 -15.46 2.00
C ASP A 216 7.21 -16.62 1.58
N ASP A 217 7.58 -17.89 1.86
CA ASP A 217 6.78 -19.08 1.59
C ASP A 217 5.97 -19.54 2.83
N ALA A 218 6.45 -19.29 4.03
CA ALA A 218 5.81 -19.71 5.27
C ALA A 218 4.75 -18.68 5.72
N SER A 219 3.47 -19.09 5.77
CA SER A 219 2.38 -18.20 6.22
C SER A 219 2.59 -17.64 7.62
N LYS A 220 3.16 -18.42 8.55
CA LYS A 220 3.51 -17.96 9.90
C LYS A 220 4.57 -16.87 9.91
N SER A 221 5.59 -16.98 9.03
CA SER A 221 6.63 -15.96 8.86
C SER A 221 6.03 -14.64 8.36
N ILE A 222 5.19 -14.73 7.32
CA ILE A 222 4.48 -13.59 6.74
C ILE A 222 3.58 -12.92 7.78
N GLU A 223 2.82 -13.71 8.53
CA GLU A 223 1.91 -13.22 9.57
C GLU A 223 2.66 -12.47 10.68
N LEU A 224 3.74 -13.04 11.22
CA LEU A 224 4.53 -12.42 12.28
C LEU A 224 5.13 -11.07 11.86
N ILE A 225 5.67 -10.99 10.65
CA ILE A 225 6.24 -9.75 10.11
C ILE A 225 5.15 -8.71 9.86
N LEU A 226 4.02 -9.12 9.27
CA LEU A 226 2.88 -8.22 9.05
C LEU A 226 2.28 -7.73 10.37
N ASP A 227 2.20 -8.58 11.39
CA ASP A 227 1.70 -8.18 12.71
C ASP A 227 2.57 -7.07 13.32
N THR A 228 3.87 -7.21 13.23
CA THR A 228 4.81 -6.19 13.72
C THR A 228 4.66 -4.88 12.95
N VAL A 229 4.60 -4.94 11.62
CA VAL A 229 4.45 -3.78 10.76
C VAL A 229 3.09 -3.10 10.96
N CYS A 230 2.01 -3.88 10.99
CA CYS A 230 0.66 -3.35 11.16
C CYS A 230 0.45 -2.76 12.56
N ALA A 231 1.04 -3.37 13.60
CA ALA A 231 1.02 -2.82 14.97
C ALA A 231 1.73 -1.46 15.03
N ALA A 232 2.92 -1.34 14.43
CA ALA A 232 3.64 -0.07 14.35
C ALA A 232 2.86 1.01 13.61
N MET A 233 2.22 0.65 12.49
CA MET A 233 1.38 1.57 11.71
C MET A 233 0.12 1.98 12.49
N ALA A 234 -0.51 1.05 13.21
CA ALA A 234 -1.68 1.35 14.06
C ALA A 234 -1.32 2.35 15.17
N GLU A 235 -0.18 2.15 15.85
CA GLU A 235 0.33 3.14 16.81
C GLU A 235 0.53 4.52 16.19
N GLY A 236 1.11 4.60 14.98
CA GLY A 236 1.29 5.87 14.26
C GLY A 236 -0.04 6.55 13.91
N ILE A 237 -1.07 5.76 13.55
CA ILE A 237 -2.42 6.28 13.29
C ILE A 237 -3.08 6.79 14.57
N GLU A 238 -2.89 6.10 15.70
CA GLU A 238 -3.41 6.51 17.01
C GLU A 238 -2.73 7.79 17.51
N GLU A 239 -1.40 7.89 17.41
CA GLU A 239 -0.65 9.10 17.73
C GLU A 239 -1.17 10.30 16.93
N ARG A 240 -1.41 10.14 15.64
CA ARG A 240 -2.00 11.19 14.81
C ARG A 240 -3.40 11.58 15.24
N LYS A 241 -4.24 10.62 15.67
CA LYS A 241 -5.58 10.92 16.16
C LYS A 241 -5.53 11.71 17.46
N ALA A 242 -4.62 11.34 18.36
CA ALA A 242 -4.39 12.05 19.62
C ALA A 242 -3.89 13.49 19.36
N GLU A 243 -2.87 13.66 18.50
CA GLU A 243 -2.36 15.00 18.12
C GLU A 243 -3.44 15.90 17.50
N LYS A 244 -4.38 15.33 16.74
CA LYS A 244 -5.53 16.08 16.19
C LYS A 244 -6.60 16.41 17.21
N ALA A 245 -6.77 15.58 18.24
CA ALA A 245 -7.70 15.81 19.32
C ALA A 245 -7.19 16.89 20.30
N ASP A 246 -5.87 16.93 20.49
CA ASP A 246 -5.19 17.91 21.36
C ASP A 246 -4.90 19.25 20.68
N ALA A 247 -5.00 19.32 19.34
CA ALA A 247 -4.86 20.58 18.61
C ALA A 247 -6.13 21.42 18.84
N PRO A 248 -6.03 22.65 19.43
CA PRO A 248 -7.16 23.54 19.55
C PRO A 248 -7.74 23.86 18.17
N ALA A 249 -9.05 24.02 18.09
CA ALA A 249 -9.81 24.26 16.85
C ALA A 249 -9.51 25.65 16.22
N GLU A 250 -8.25 25.95 15.96
CA GLU A 250 -7.79 27.13 15.23
C GLU A 250 -7.23 26.68 13.89
N GLY A 251 -8.06 26.59 12.86
CA GLY A 251 -7.52 26.36 11.53
C GLY A 251 -8.42 25.82 10.43
N GLU A 252 -9.73 25.88 10.54
CA GLU A 252 -10.60 25.56 9.37
C GLU A 252 -10.89 26.74 8.42
N GLU A 253 -10.09 27.82 8.47
CA GLU A 253 -10.30 28.99 7.61
C GLU A 253 -9.10 29.38 6.75
N LYS A 254 -8.36 28.43 6.14
CA LYS A 254 -7.35 28.77 5.12
C LYS A 254 -7.19 27.74 4.02
N ASP A 255 -8.28 27.38 3.32
CA ASP A 255 -8.17 26.81 1.98
C ASP A 255 -9.32 27.18 1.04
N ALA A 256 -9.88 28.37 1.26
CA ALA A 256 -10.74 29.05 0.29
C ALA A 256 -9.94 30.17 -0.39
N ALA A 257 -8.87 29.84 -1.10
CA ALA A 257 -8.21 30.79 -1.98
C ALA A 257 -9.09 31.06 -3.20
N PRO A 258 -9.20 32.31 -3.69
CA PRO A 258 -10.34 32.79 -4.45
C PRO A 258 -10.29 32.34 -5.92
N LYS A 259 -11.17 31.43 -6.28
CA LYS A 259 -11.46 31.05 -7.68
C LYS A 259 -12.05 32.21 -8.52
N ARG A 260 -12.26 33.39 -7.93
CA ARG A 260 -12.92 34.52 -8.61
C ARG A 260 -11.98 35.42 -9.42
N GLU A 261 -10.69 35.51 -9.09
CA GLU A 261 -9.77 36.41 -9.84
C GLU A 261 -9.29 35.84 -11.17
N ARG A 262 -9.01 34.53 -11.24
CA ARG A 262 -8.56 33.92 -12.52
C ARG A 262 -9.64 33.91 -13.63
N ARG A 263 -10.93 34.04 -13.26
CA ARG A 263 -12.03 34.12 -14.22
C ARG A 263 -12.26 35.55 -14.75
N ARG A 264 -11.87 36.58 -13.98
CA ARG A 264 -11.93 37.98 -14.40
C ARG A 264 -10.79 38.34 -15.36
N VAL A 265 -9.57 37.87 -15.10
CA VAL A 265 -8.42 38.10 -15.99
C VAL A 265 -8.63 37.45 -17.37
N ARG A 266 -9.09 36.19 -17.42
CA ARG A 266 -9.39 35.53 -18.70
C ARG A 266 -10.54 36.14 -19.51
N LYS A 267 -11.46 36.89 -18.85
CA LYS A 267 -12.56 37.56 -19.54
C LYS A 267 -12.11 38.92 -20.07
N ALA A 268 -11.18 39.58 -19.40
CA ALA A 268 -10.59 40.83 -19.87
C ALA A 268 -9.67 40.60 -21.08
N ASP A 269 -8.87 39.52 -21.06
CA ASP A 269 -7.99 39.17 -22.18
C ASP A 269 -8.77 38.80 -23.44
N ALA A 270 -9.92 38.09 -23.31
CA ALA A 270 -10.79 37.75 -24.43
C ALA A 270 -11.55 38.95 -25.03
N GLU A 271 -11.86 39.95 -24.21
CA GLU A 271 -12.51 41.20 -24.70
C GLU A 271 -11.53 42.15 -25.41
N VAL A 272 -10.24 42.09 -25.06
CA VAL A 272 -9.18 42.84 -25.74
C VAL A 272 -8.80 42.19 -27.09
N GLU A 273 -8.81 40.86 -27.18
CA GLU A 273 -8.57 40.13 -28.41
C GLU A 273 -9.70 40.31 -29.45
N ALA A 274 -10.96 40.32 -28.98
CA ALA A 274 -12.10 40.59 -29.84
C ALA A 274 -12.16 42.02 -30.36
N ALA A 275 -11.71 43.02 -29.58
CA ALA A 275 -11.66 44.42 -30.02
C ALA A 275 -10.48 44.70 -30.97
N ALA A 276 -9.45 43.85 -30.97
CA ALA A 276 -8.33 43.97 -31.90
C ALA A 276 -8.65 43.39 -33.30
N GLU A 277 -9.54 42.40 -33.38
CA GLU A 277 -10.00 41.85 -34.68
C GLU A 277 -11.00 42.77 -35.38
N GLU A 278 -11.84 43.52 -34.66
CA GLU A 278 -12.82 44.44 -35.22
C GLU A 278 -12.20 45.76 -35.76
N SER A 279 -10.94 46.05 -35.44
CA SER A 279 -10.23 47.23 -35.96
C SER A 279 -9.31 46.94 -37.17
N ALA A 280 -9.34 45.71 -37.68
CA ALA A 280 -8.48 45.25 -38.80
C ALA A 280 -9.28 44.93 -40.08
N GLU A 281 -10.61 45.17 -40.10
CA GLU A 281 -11.43 45.25 -41.32
C GLU A 281 -11.73 46.73 -41.62
#